data_2fb7450d90171e36168dd9ed97a2f02c
#
_entry.id   2fb7450d90171e36168dd9ed97a2f02c
#
_cell.length_a   1.000
_cell.length_b   1.000
_cell.length_c   1.000
_cell.angle_alpha   90.00
_cell.angle_beta   90.00
_cell.angle_gamma   90.00
#
_symmetry.space_group_name_H-M   'P 1'
#
loop_
_entity.id
_entity.type
_entity.pdbx_description
1 polymer ?
#
loop_
_entity_poly.entity_id
_entity_poly.type
_entity_poly.pdbx_seq_one_letter_code
_entity_poly.pdbx_strand_id
1 'polypeptide(L)'
;MKHTLLYIATTLLLASCGQEELPLGEQALGYLSLSAVEVEASDVQLISTRAGETDDLIVALTDESEKMTEYDYAETISCPPGTYTLEIYNQAYKDKADAAQYYYKHDESVVITEGATEPVEAEVPMKNFGITFSWPEDLKGFTEIKFKVEYNSISKEIQTGETVYFDISDKETISYTLSAKNEDEDPVATNGLYGDEENETLKAGTIYIVSYKLETQTLEIK
;
A
#
# COMPACT_ATOMS: atom_id res chain seq x y z
N MET A 1 46.43 83.18 -40.46
CA MET A 1 46.72 82.48 -39.26
C MET A 1 45.38 81.92 -38.79
N LYS A 2 45.13 80.66 -39.04
CA LYS A 2 43.82 80.03 -38.79
C LYS A 2 44.06 78.96 -37.76
N HIS A 3 43.47 79.13 -36.58
CA HIS A 3 43.46 78.10 -35.52
C HIS A 3 42.34 77.13 -35.77
N THR A 4 42.68 75.87 -36.02
CA THR A 4 41.73 74.78 -36.15
C THR A 4 41.57 74.13 -34.77
N LEU A 5 40.41 74.32 -34.16
CA LEU A 5 40.01 73.61 -32.93
C LEU A 5 39.58 72.24 -33.25
N LEU A 6 40.28 71.23 -32.71
CA LEU A 6 39.92 69.83 -32.81
C LEU A 6 39.04 69.44 -31.61
N TYR A 7 37.75 69.17 -31.84
CA TYR A 7 36.84 68.62 -30.82
C TYR A 7 37.00 67.13 -30.78
N ILE A 8 37.53 66.62 -29.67
CA ILE A 8 37.53 65.21 -29.37
C ILE A 8 36.19 64.90 -28.68
N ALA A 9 35.29 64.28 -29.39
CA ALA A 9 34.04 63.71 -28.80
C ALA A 9 34.37 62.39 -28.11
N THR A 10 34.39 62.40 -26.78
CA THR A 10 34.52 61.23 -25.96
C THR A 10 33.16 60.57 -25.84
N THR A 11 32.87 59.53 -26.64
CA THR A 11 31.72 58.69 -26.50
C THR A 11 31.92 57.75 -25.30
N LEU A 12 31.22 58.00 -24.18
CA LEU A 12 31.09 57.07 -23.08
C LEU A 12 30.16 55.93 -23.58
N LEU A 13 30.75 54.79 -23.84
CA LEU A 13 30.01 53.54 -23.96
C LEU A 13 29.61 53.09 -22.54
N LEU A 14 28.36 53.36 -22.16
CA LEU A 14 27.71 52.68 -21.04
C LEU A 14 27.51 51.20 -21.43
N ALA A 15 28.44 50.38 -21.00
CA ALA A 15 28.21 48.96 -20.98
C ALA A 15 27.07 48.67 -19.97
N SER A 16 25.85 48.60 -20.46
CA SER A 16 24.74 47.98 -19.73
C SER A 16 25.11 46.50 -19.58
N CYS A 17 25.63 46.14 -18.40
CA CYS A 17 25.54 44.77 -17.95
C CYS A 17 24.04 44.41 -17.81
N GLY A 18 23.45 43.91 -18.88
CA GLY A 18 22.29 43.09 -18.76
C GLY A 18 22.71 41.90 -17.91
N GLN A 19 22.29 41.86 -16.65
CA GLN A 19 22.14 40.59 -15.98
C GLN A 19 21.11 39.82 -16.81
N GLU A 20 21.57 38.98 -17.70
CA GLU A 20 20.77 37.82 -18.09
C GLU A 20 20.50 37.10 -16.76
N GLU A 21 19.26 37.21 -16.27
CA GLU A 21 18.74 36.25 -15.32
C GLU A 21 18.94 34.89 -15.98
N LEU A 22 19.97 34.17 -15.53
CA LEU A 22 20.11 32.75 -15.84
C LEU A 22 18.76 32.13 -15.58
N PRO A 23 18.16 31.37 -16.52
CA PRO A 23 16.94 30.64 -16.25
C PRO A 23 17.17 29.88 -14.97
N LEU A 24 16.22 30.02 -14.04
CA LEU A 24 16.20 29.31 -12.75
C LEU A 24 16.74 27.93 -13.00
N GLY A 25 17.97 27.66 -12.52
CA GLY A 25 18.73 26.49 -12.93
C GLY A 25 17.87 25.26 -12.84
N GLU A 26 17.93 24.44 -13.87
CA GLU A 26 17.40 23.08 -13.81
C GLU A 26 17.88 22.52 -12.49
N GLN A 27 16.94 22.22 -11.57
CA GLN A 27 17.30 21.61 -10.29
C GLN A 27 18.04 20.33 -10.65
N ALA A 28 19.27 20.21 -10.16
CA ALA A 28 20.01 18.98 -10.28
C ALA A 28 19.14 17.84 -9.72
N LEU A 29 18.93 16.80 -10.52
CA LEU A 29 18.11 15.65 -10.15
C LEU A 29 19.00 14.40 -10.07
N GLY A 30 18.69 13.55 -9.11
CA GLY A 30 19.12 12.16 -9.08
C GLY A 30 17.91 11.23 -9.32
N TYR A 31 18.16 9.95 -9.36
CA TYR A 31 17.15 8.95 -9.69
C TYR A 31 17.16 7.82 -8.66
N LEU A 32 15.97 7.45 -8.20
CA LEU A 32 15.73 6.25 -7.41
C LEU A 32 15.15 5.18 -8.33
N SER A 33 15.77 4.00 -8.41
CA SER A 33 15.27 2.86 -9.18
C SER A 33 14.62 1.85 -8.26
N LEU A 34 13.37 1.50 -8.54
CA LEU A 34 12.54 0.55 -7.80
C LEU A 34 12.21 -0.68 -8.68
N SER A 35 13.18 -1.14 -9.45
CA SER A 35 12.99 -2.21 -10.44
C SER A 35 12.69 -3.60 -9.86
N ALA A 36 12.85 -3.78 -8.55
CA ALA A 36 12.64 -5.04 -7.85
C ALA A 36 11.70 -4.87 -6.65
N VAL A 37 10.60 -4.13 -6.81
CA VAL A 37 9.56 -4.03 -5.78
C VAL A 37 8.59 -5.18 -5.95
N GLU A 38 8.53 -6.07 -4.97
CA GLU A 38 7.59 -7.18 -4.88
C GLU A 38 6.55 -6.89 -3.79
N VAL A 39 5.27 -7.13 -4.11
CA VAL A 39 4.18 -7.03 -3.14
C VAL A 39 3.84 -8.44 -2.69
N GLU A 40 4.13 -8.75 -1.42
CA GLU A 40 3.84 -10.05 -0.83
C GLU A 40 2.49 -10.08 -0.13
N ALA A 41 1.60 -10.92 -0.66
CA ALA A 41 0.50 -11.48 0.12
C ALA A 41 0.74 -12.98 0.19
N SER A 42 0.83 -13.56 1.39
CA SER A 42 0.98 -15.00 1.51
C SER A 42 -0.28 -15.69 1.00
N ASP A 43 -0.11 -16.45 -0.09
CA ASP A 43 -1.16 -17.27 -0.67
C ASP A 43 -1.60 -18.36 0.29
N VAL A 44 -2.85 -18.31 0.67
CA VAL A 44 -3.63 -19.53 0.86
C VAL A 44 -4.35 -19.77 -0.45
N GLN A 45 -3.92 -20.82 -1.15
CA GLN A 45 -4.32 -21.25 -2.48
C GLN A 45 -5.78 -20.98 -2.86
N LEU A 46 -5.96 -20.53 -4.11
CA LEU A 46 -7.15 -20.67 -4.96
C LEU A 46 -8.18 -19.52 -4.99
N ILE A 47 -7.76 -18.31 -4.89
CA ILE A 47 -8.33 -17.29 -5.80
C ILE A 47 -7.13 -16.46 -6.23
N SER A 48 -6.95 -16.29 -7.55
CA SER A 48 -6.01 -15.35 -8.12
C SER A 48 -6.36 -13.95 -7.60
N THR A 49 -5.95 -13.65 -6.38
CA THR A 49 -5.71 -12.28 -6.00
C THR A 49 -4.41 -11.94 -6.71
N ARG A 50 -4.52 -11.14 -7.76
CA ARG A 50 -3.40 -10.44 -8.33
C ARG A 50 -2.52 -10.00 -7.16
N ALA A 51 -1.24 -10.34 -7.20
CA ALA A 51 -0.21 -9.62 -6.47
C ALA A 51 -0.62 -8.15 -6.52
N GLY A 52 -0.78 -7.51 -5.34
CA GLY A 52 -1.41 -6.19 -5.25
C GLY A 52 -0.90 -5.30 -6.37
N GLU A 53 -1.80 -4.69 -7.12
CA GLU A 53 -1.39 -3.91 -8.28
C GLU A 53 -0.39 -2.87 -7.76
N THR A 54 0.83 -2.88 -8.29
CA THR A 54 1.85 -1.87 -7.95
C THR A 54 1.36 -0.46 -8.28
N ASP A 55 0.30 -0.36 -9.08
CA ASP A 55 -0.33 0.89 -9.51
C ASP A 55 -0.90 1.74 -8.37
N ASP A 56 -1.17 1.11 -7.19
CA ASP A 56 -1.67 1.81 -5.99
C ASP A 56 -0.56 2.20 -5.01
N LEU A 57 0.71 1.86 -5.29
CA LEU A 57 1.79 2.15 -4.37
C LEU A 57 2.22 3.61 -4.42
N ILE A 58 2.52 4.13 -3.24
CA ILE A 58 3.06 5.47 -3.00
C ILE A 58 4.47 5.29 -2.46
N VAL A 59 5.41 6.04 -3.01
CA VAL A 59 6.79 6.11 -2.55
C VAL A 59 7.00 7.41 -1.81
N ALA A 60 7.29 7.35 -0.52
CA ALA A 60 7.51 8.51 0.32
C ALA A 60 9.00 8.66 0.65
N LEU A 61 9.55 9.80 0.33
CA LEU A 61 10.91 10.19 0.66
C LEU A 61 10.88 11.30 1.72
N THR A 62 11.46 11.04 2.89
CA THR A 62 11.56 12.02 3.97
C THR A 62 13.01 12.47 4.09
N ASP A 63 13.28 13.77 3.92
CA ASP A 63 14.62 14.35 4.01
C ASP A 63 15.06 14.57 5.47
N GLU A 64 16.32 15.01 5.66
CA GLU A 64 16.90 15.29 6.98
C GLU A 64 16.19 16.42 7.74
N SER A 65 15.37 17.24 7.07
CA SER A 65 14.54 18.28 7.70
C SER A 65 13.16 17.81 8.08
N GLU A 66 12.91 16.48 8.02
CA GLU A 66 11.63 15.84 8.25
C GLU A 66 10.54 16.22 7.23
N LYS A 67 10.92 16.77 6.09
CA LYS A 67 9.99 17.04 5.02
C LYS A 67 9.77 15.79 4.17
N MET A 68 8.53 15.29 4.18
CA MET A 68 8.10 14.18 3.34
C MET A 68 7.64 14.67 1.98
N THR A 69 8.03 13.95 0.93
CA THR A 69 7.53 14.12 -0.43
C THR A 69 7.06 12.77 -0.95
N GLU A 70 5.83 12.71 -1.44
CA GLU A 70 5.22 11.51 -1.97
C GLU A 70 5.29 11.52 -3.50
N TYR A 71 5.50 10.33 -4.06
CA TYR A 71 5.53 10.06 -5.49
C TYR A 71 4.62 8.85 -5.77
N ASP A 72 3.94 8.86 -6.89
CA ASP A 72 3.30 7.65 -7.40
C ASP A 72 4.39 6.63 -7.76
N TYR A 73 4.12 5.36 -7.53
CA TYR A 73 5.07 4.30 -7.86
C TYR A 73 5.44 4.33 -9.34
N ALA A 74 6.73 4.27 -9.60
CA ALA A 74 7.30 4.07 -10.92
C ALA A 74 8.64 3.32 -10.77
N GLU A 75 9.04 2.55 -11.78
CA GLU A 75 10.34 1.84 -11.77
C GLU A 75 11.52 2.78 -11.57
N THR A 76 11.37 4.04 -11.94
CA THR A 76 12.38 5.09 -11.70
C THR A 76 11.70 6.39 -11.31
N ILE A 77 12.11 6.92 -10.16
CA ILE A 77 11.61 8.18 -9.61
C ILE A 77 12.72 9.22 -9.69
N SER A 78 12.38 10.39 -10.23
CA SER A 78 13.26 11.55 -10.30
C SER A 78 13.06 12.43 -9.07
N CYS A 79 14.11 12.63 -8.28
CA CYS A 79 14.04 13.41 -7.04
C CYS A 79 15.32 14.25 -6.83
N PRO A 80 15.28 15.32 -6.01
CA PRO A 80 16.46 16.09 -5.68
C PRO A 80 17.56 15.25 -5.03
N PRO A 81 18.84 15.56 -5.23
CA PRO A 81 19.92 14.93 -4.50
C PRO A 81 19.81 15.19 -2.99
N GLY A 82 20.12 14.18 -2.17
CA GLY A 82 20.02 14.27 -0.73
C GLY A 82 20.06 12.90 -0.06
N THR A 83 19.91 12.91 1.26
CA THR A 83 19.77 11.70 2.09
C THR A 83 18.32 11.60 2.54
N TYR A 84 17.72 10.44 2.34
CA TYR A 84 16.29 10.22 2.57
C TYR A 84 16.01 8.96 3.38
N THR A 85 14.96 9.01 4.17
CA THR A 85 14.25 7.79 4.63
C THR A 85 13.23 7.42 3.57
N LEU A 86 13.22 6.16 3.13
CA LEU A 86 12.29 5.63 2.13
C LEU A 86 11.22 4.80 2.80
N GLU A 87 9.96 5.08 2.48
CA GLU A 87 8.80 4.28 2.81
C GLU A 87 7.99 4.01 1.54
N ILE A 88 7.41 2.81 1.43
CA ILE A 88 6.52 2.42 0.33
C ILE A 88 5.24 1.88 0.94
N TYR A 89 4.09 2.39 0.51
CA TYR A 89 2.79 1.96 1.01
C TYR A 89 1.69 2.18 -0.04
N ASN A 90 0.56 1.53 0.16
CA ASN A 90 -0.61 1.82 -0.67
C ASN A 90 -1.55 2.84 0.01
N GLN A 91 -2.50 3.37 -0.77
CA GLN A 91 -3.47 4.34 -0.27
C GLN A 91 -4.30 3.77 0.89
N ALA A 92 -4.62 2.46 0.84
CA ALA A 92 -5.38 1.81 1.91
C ALA A 92 -4.64 1.82 3.26
N TYR A 93 -3.32 1.64 3.27
CA TYR A 93 -2.51 1.75 4.48
C TYR A 93 -2.52 3.19 5.04
N LYS A 94 -2.34 4.17 4.17
CA LYS A 94 -2.34 5.59 4.53
C LYS A 94 -3.66 6.02 5.16
N ASP A 95 -4.77 5.60 4.59
CA ASP A 95 -6.13 5.97 5.01
C ASP A 95 -6.68 5.05 6.11
N LYS A 96 -5.98 3.97 6.46
CA LYS A 96 -6.46 2.89 7.33
C LYS A 96 -7.81 2.34 6.86
N ALA A 97 -7.90 2.13 5.55
CA ALA A 97 -9.11 1.66 4.90
C ALA A 97 -9.35 0.17 5.19
N ASP A 98 -10.61 -0.27 5.05
CA ASP A 98 -10.99 -1.69 5.09
C ASP A 98 -10.64 -2.38 3.77
N ALA A 99 -9.35 -2.51 3.53
CA ALA A 99 -8.77 -3.13 2.35
C ALA A 99 -7.38 -3.70 2.69
N ALA A 100 -6.75 -4.41 1.77
CA ALA A 100 -5.38 -4.87 1.94
C ALA A 100 -4.42 -3.68 2.12
N GLN A 101 -3.71 -3.65 3.22
CA GLN A 101 -2.80 -2.57 3.60
C GLN A 101 -1.36 -3.03 3.43
N TYR A 102 -0.63 -2.43 2.52
CA TYR A 102 0.77 -2.72 2.23
C TYR A 102 1.67 -1.62 2.77
N TYR A 103 2.77 -1.99 3.43
CA TYR A 103 3.74 -1.04 3.97
C TYR A 103 5.13 -1.65 4.09
N TYR A 104 6.11 -0.90 3.62
CA TYR A 104 7.54 -1.17 3.76
C TYR A 104 8.26 0.10 4.20
N LYS A 105 9.28 -0.06 5.03
CA LYS A 105 10.23 0.98 5.38
C LYS A 105 11.63 0.44 5.18
N HIS A 106 12.42 1.16 4.39
CA HIS A 106 13.82 0.80 4.18
C HIS A 106 14.63 1.06 5.46
N ASP A 107 15.44 0.09 5.87
CA ASP A 107 16.15 0.15 7.15
C ASP A 107 17.25 1.20 7.16
N GLU A 108 17.89 1.45 6.01
CA GLU A 108 18.97 2.39 5.84
C GLU A 108 18.51 3.67 5.12
N SER A 109 19.30 4.72 5.25
CA SER A 109 19.05 5.94 4.47
C SER A 109 19.47 5.73 3.03
N VAL A 110 18.63 6.21 2.10
CA VAL A 110 18.90 6.22 0.66
C VAL A 110 19.60 7.53 0.30
N VAL A 111 20.77 7.44 -0.33
CA VAL A 111 21.55 8.61 -0.73
C VAL A 111 21.40 8.83 -2.23
N ILE A 112 20.68 9.87 -2.60
CA ILE A 112 20.46 10.25 -3.99
C ILE A 112 21.55 11.24 -4.42
N THR A 113 22.29 10.91 -5.47
CA THR A 113 23.35 11.73 -6.02
C THR A 113 22.94 12.31 -7.37
N GLU A 114 23.34 13.54 -7.65
CA GLU A 114 23.07 14.22 -8.92
C GLU A 114 23.52 13.37 -10.12
N GLY A 115 22.58 13.13 -11.05
CA GLY A 115 22.82 12.40 -12.29
C GLY A 115 23.07 10.88 -12.12
N ALA A 116 23.08 10.38 -10.88
CA ALA A 116 23.22 8.96 -10.60
C ALA A 116 21.85 8.29 -10.40
N THR A 117 21.81 6.99 -10.57
CA THR A 117 20.66 6.15 -10.23
C THR A 117 21.02 5.29 -9.03
N GLU A 118 20.24 5.40 -7.97
CA GLU A 118 20.35 4.57 -6.77
C GLU A 118 19.33 3.43 -6.85
N PRO A 119 19.76 2.17 -6.93
CA PRO A 119 18.87 1.01 -6.96
C PRO A 119 18.41 0.64 -5.55
N VAL A 120 17.12 0.39 -5.39
CA VAL A 120 16.53 -0.16 -4.16
C VAL A 120 15.66 -1.36 -4.52
N GLU A 121 15.87 -2.46 -3.79
CA GLU A 121 15.01 -3.64 -3.80
C GLU A 121 14.12 -3.57 -2.57
N ALA A 122 12.83 -3.83 -2.72
CA ALA A 122 11.86 -3.76 -1.64
C ALA A 122 10.79 -4.84 -1.75
N GLU A 123 10.58 -5.57 -0.65
CA GLU A 123 9.43 -6.42 -0.45
C GLU A 123 8.41 -5.65 0.38
N VAL A 124 7.22 -5.42 -0.17
CA VAL A 124 6.17 -4.62 0.46
C VAL A 124 5.08 -5.53 1.01
N PRO A 125 5.19 -6.00 2.26
CA PRO A 125 4.26 -6.97 2.83
C PRO A 125 2.92 -6.33 3.18
N MET A 126 1.86 -7.13 3.09
CA MET A 126 0.56 -6.79 3.66
C MET A 126 0.64 -6.78 5.18
N LYS A 127 0.16 -5.74 5.84
CA LYS A 127 0.27 -5.53 7.30
C LYS A 127 -0.95 -5.98 8.10
N ASN A 128 -2.09 -6.08 7.46
CA ASN A 128 -3.32 -6.62 8.02
C ASN A 128 -3.57 -8.05 7.53
N PHE A 129 -4.68 -8.65 7.91
CA PHE A 129 -5.14 -9.93 7.35
C PHE A 129 -6.57 -9.79 6.84
N GLY A 130 -6.93 -10.66 5.88
CA GLY A 130 -8.26 -10.68 5.30
C GLY A 130 -9.04 -11.93 5.68
N ILE A 131 -10.36 -11.83 5.67
CA ILE A 131 -11.27 -12.97 5.81
C ILE A 131 -12.27 -12.91 4.67
N THR A 132 -12.33 -14.00 3.89
CA THR A 132 -13.30 -14.19 2.81
C THR A 132 -14.25 -15.30 3.19
N PHE A 133 -15.54 -15.09 2.98
CA PHE A 133 -16.55 -16.13 3.17
C PHE A 133 -16.95 -16.73 1.82
N SER A 134 -16.89 -18.07 1.72
CA SER A 134 -17.30 -18.81 0.55
C SER A 134 -18.43 -19.76 0.91
N TRP A 135 -19.60 -19.55 0.30
CA TRP A 135 -20.74 -20.45 0.42
C TRP A 135 -20.70 -21.47 -0.73
N PRO A 136 -20.76 -22.78 -0.44
CA PRO A 136 -20.77 -23.80 -1.49
C PRO A 136 -21.99 -23.68 -2.42
N GLU A 137 -21.76 -23.74 -3.73
CA GLU A 137 -22.82 -23.58 -4.74
C GLU A 137 -23.87 -24.74 -4.73
N ASP A 138 -23.51 -25.89 -4.21
CA ASP A 138 -24.36 -27.05 -4.10
C ASP A 138 -25.34 -26.98 -2.90
N LEU A 139 -25.18 -26.07 -1.99
CA LEU A 139 -26.10 -25.81 -0.87
C LEU A 139 -27.26 -24.91 -1.30
N LYS A 140 -28.08 -25.44 -2.22
CA LYS A 140 -29.22 -24.73 -2.77
C LYS A 140 -30.37 -24.74 -1.78
N GLY A 141 -30.97 -24.32 -1.14
CA GLY A 141 -32.09 -24.46 -0.20
C GLY A 141 -31.92 -23.61 1.04
N PHE A 142 -30.82 -22.93 1.15
CA PHE A 142 -30.62 -22.00 2.24
C PHE A 142 -30.84 -20.57 1.78
N THR A 143 -31.52 -19.79 2.61
CA THR A 143 -31.82 -18.37 2.39
C THR A 143 -31.35 -17.56 3.59
N GLU A 144 -31.34 -16.23 3.45
CA GLU A 144 -30.94 -15.28 4.50
C GLU A 144 -29.59 -15.62 5.13
N ILE A 145 -28.62 -16.06 4.30
CA ILE A 145 -27.29 -16.44 4.74
C ILE A 145 -26.57 -15.18 5.23
N LYS A 146 -26.10 -15.21 6.49
CA LYS A 146 -25.34 -14.17 7.13
C LYS A 146 -24.12 -14.75 7.80
N PHE A 147 -22.96 -14.31 7.39
CA PHE A 147 -21.71 -14.66 8.02
C PHE A 147 -21.13 -13.43 8.73
N LYS A 148 -20.88 -13.56 10.00
CA LYS A 148 -20.38 -12.50 10.87
C LYS A 148 -19.09 -12.95 11.53
N VAL A 149 -18.10 -12.06 11.50
CA VAL A 149 -16.81 -12.26 12.17
C VAL A 149 -16.59 -11.14 13.18
N GLU A 150 -16.03 -11.50 14.32
CA GLU A 150 -15.62 -10.54 15.33
C GLU A 150 -14.15 -10.79 15.71
N TYR A 151 -13.36 -9.72 15.61
CA TYR A 151 -11.97 -9.70 16.00
C TYR A 151 -11.67 -8.39 16.73
N ASN A 152 -11.03 -8.49 17.88
CA ASN A 152 -10.66 -7.34 18.71
C ASN A 152 -11.81 -6.33 18.96
N SER A 153 -13.03 -6.85 19.21
CA SER A 153 -14.26 -6.08 19.41
C SER A 153 -14.78 -5.34 18.16
N ILE A 154 -14.15 -5.57 16.99
CA ILE A 154 -14.63 -5.11 15.69
C ILE A 154 -15.43 -6.27 15.08
N SER A 155 -16.68 -5.97 14.72
CA SER A 155 -17.59 -6.95 14.14
C SER A 155 -17.93 -6.56 12.71
N LYS A 156 -17.76 -7.49 11.76
CA LYS A 156 -18.07 -7.29 10.34
C LYS A 156 -18.97 -8.42 9.85
N GLU A 157 -19.97 -8.08 9.05
CA GLU A 157 -20.78 -9.04 8.29
C GLU A 157 -20.18 -9.16 6.89
N ILE A 158 -19.99 -10.39 6.41
CA ILE A 158 -19.29 -10.69 5.16
C ILE A 158 -20.28 -11.36 4.21
N GLN A 159 -20.41 -10.82 3.00
CA GLN A 159 -21.18 -11.45 1.93
C GLN A 159 -20.31 -12.52 1.24
N THR A 160 -20.97 -13.51 0.63
CA THR A 160 -20.26 -14.55 -0.14
C THR A 160 -19.37 -13.92 -1.21
N GLY A 161 -18.08 -14.27 -1.18
CA GLY A 161 -17.08 -13.77 -2.11
C GLY A 161 -16.51 -12.37 -1.77
N GLU A 162 -17.00 -11.73 -0.70
CA GLU A 162 -16.43 -10.51 -0.17
C GLU A 162 -15.26 -10.81 0.76
N THR A 163 -14.26 -9.95 0.79
CA THR A 163 -13.15 -9.99 1.74
C THR A 163 -13.22 -8.77 2.64
N VAL A 164 -13.18 -8.98 3.95
CA VAL A 164 -13.02 -7.91 4.94
C VAL A 164 -11.66 -8.01 5.59
N TYR A 165 -11.11 -6.90 6.05
CA TYR A 165 -9.76 -6.84 6.58
C TYR A 165 -9.75 -6.39 8.03
N PHE A 166 -8.75 -6.86 8.80
CA PHE A 166 -8.54 -6.53 10.20
C PHE A 166 -7.06 -6.25 10.45
N ASP A 167 -6.77 -5.21 11.18
CA ASP A 167 -5.41 -4.93 11.65
C ASP A 167 -4.98 -6.00 12.65
N ILE A 168 -3.77 -6.52 12.50
CA ILE A 168 -3.24 -7.52 13.43
C ILE A 168 -3.07 -6.90 14.82
N SER A 169 -3.41 -7.63 15.85
CA SER A 169 -3.26 -7.22 17.26
C SER A 169 -2.72 -8.37 18.09
N ASP A 170 -2.48 -8.12 19.38
CA ASP A 170 -2.05 -9.15 20.31
C ASP A 170 -3.13 -10.24 20.58
N LYS A 171 -4.35 -10.03 20.08
CA LYS A 171 -5.38 -11.07 20.10
C LYS A 171 -5.17 -12.03 18.95
N GLU A 172 -5.10 -13.29 19.26
CA GLU A 172 -4.87 -14.36 18.30
C GLU A 172 -6.17 -15.02 17.82
N THR A 173 -7.32 -14.66 18.41
CA THR A 173 -8.57 -15.38 18.20
C THR A 173 -9.63 -14.52 17.50
N ILE A 174 -10.21 -15.07 16.44
CA ILE A 174 -11.46 -14.59 15.83
C ILE A 174 -12.64 -15.46 16.27
N SER A 175 -13.76 -14.83 16.55
CA SER A 175 -15.05 -15.52 16.67
C SER A 175 -15.87 -15.32 15.42
N TYR A 176 -16.60 -16.35 15.01
CA TYR A 176 -17.47 -16.30 13.86
C TYR A 176 -18.84 -16.89 14.11
N THR A 177 -19.83 -16.41 13.39
CA THR A 177 -21.20 -16.90 13.43
C THR A 177 -21.74 -16.96 12.01
N LEU A 178 -22.23 -18.13 11.62
CA LEU A 178 -23.01 -18.32 10.42
C LEU A 178 -24.47 -18.54 10.82
N SER A 179 -25.38 -17.81 10.20
CA SER A 179 -26.82 -18.02 10.32
C SER A 179 -27.47 -18.06 8.95
N ALA A 180 -28.47 -18.88 8.78
CA ALA A 180 -29.24 -19.01 7.55
C ALA A 180 -30.65 -19.55 7.88
N LYS A 181 -31.54 -19.63 6.88
CA LYS A 181 -32.79 -20.39 6.94
C LYS A 181 -32.70 -21.54 5.98
N ASN A 182 -33.21 -22.71 6.41
CA ASN A 182 -33.33 -23.88 5.55
C ASN A 182 -34.59 -23.79 4.63
N GLU A 183 -34.84 -24.82 3.83
CA GLU A 183 -36.00 -24.88 2.91
C GLU A 183 -37.36 -24.82 3.63
N ASP A 184 -37.43 -25.23 4.88
CA ASP A 184 -38.62 -25.15 5.72
C ASP A 184 -38.75 -23.79 6.46
N GLU A 185 -37.89 -22.83 6.13
CA GLU A 185 -37.75 -21.52 6.78
C GLU A 185 -37.31 -21.59 8.26
N ASP A 186 -36.86 -22.75 8.71
CA ASP A 186 -36.34 -22.90 10.06
C ASP A 186 -34.94 -22.25 10.17
N PRO A 187 -34.67 -21.50 11.27
CA PRO A 187 -33.37 -20.89 11.47
C PRO A 187 -32.31 -21.94 11.80
N VAL A 188 -31.19 -21.85 11.13
CA VAL A 188 -29.98 -22.64 11.40
C VAL A 188 -28.84 -21.69 11.71
N ALA A 189 -28.02 -22.03 12.72
CA ALA A 189 -26.87 -21.24 13.06
C ALA A 189 -25.75 -22.14 13.57
N THR A 190 -24.51 -21.74 13.25
CA THR A 190 -23.30 -22.31 13.84
C THR A 190 -22.35 -21.18 14.20
N ASN A 191 -21.55 -21.42 15.22
CA ASN A 191 -20.51 -20.47 15.65
C ASN A 191 -19.25 -21.23 16.02
N GLY A 192 -18.13 -20.54 16.10
CA GLY A 192 -16.85 -21.09 16.52
C GLY A 192 -15.82 -20.01 16.74
N LEU A 193 -14.63 -20.50 17.07
CA LEU A 193 -13.43 -19.70 17.25
C LEU A 193 -12.37 -20.23 16.30
N TYR A 194 -11.45 -19.37 15.92
CA TYR A 194 -10.22 -19.73 15.23
C TYR A 194 -9.06 -18.98 15.88
N GLY A 195 -7.93 -19.64 16.05
CA GLY A 195 -6.78 -19.09 16.75
C GLY A 195 -6.71 -19.45 18.23
N ASP A 196 -7.58 -20.37 18.72
CA ASP A 196 -7.56 -20.88 20.08
C ASP A 196 -6.76 -22.19 20.24
N GLU A 197 -6.37 -22.80 19.13
CA GLU A 197 -5.54 -24.00 19.10
C GLU A 197 -4.06 -23.64 18.82
N GLU A 198 -3.12 -24.44 19.33
CA GLU A 198 -1.67 -24.21 19.27
C GLU A 198 -1.12 -24.02 17.83
N ASN A 199 -1.84 -24.52 16.82
CA ASN A 199 -1.45 -24.44 15.41
C ASN A 199 -2.22 -23.38 14.60
N GLU A 200 -3.13 -22.64 15.23
CA GLU A 200 -3.99 -21.65 14.60
C GLU A 200 -3.54 -20.24 14.97
N THR A 201 -2.51 -19.74 14.32
CA THR A 201 -2.02 -18.38 14.58
C THR A 201 -2.43 -17.45 13.46
N LEU A 202 -3.08 -16.34 13.79
CA LEU A 202 -3.37 -15.29 12.84
C LEU A 202 -2.09 -14.58 12.43
N LYS A 203 -1.94 -14.37 11.12
CA LYS A 203 -0.74 -13.75 10.55
C LYS A 203 -1.13 -12.58 9.66
N ALA A 204 -0.37 -11.48 9.77
CA ALA A 204 -0.41 -10.44 8.76
C ALA A 204 -0.04 -11.02 7.38
N GLY A 205 -0.55 -10.40 6.33
CA GLY A 205 -0.27 -10.86 4.98
C GLY A 205 -1.09 -12.07 4.53
N THR A 206 -2.04 -12.54 5.33
CA THR A 206 -2.82 -13.77 5.04
C THR A 206 -4.27 -13.45 4.78
N ILE A 207 -4.88 -14.10 3.77
CA ILE A 207 -6.31 -14.09 3.55
C ILE A 207 -6.86 -15.47 3.93
N TYR A 208 -7.69 -15.51 4.97
CA TYR A 208 -8.34 -16.72 5.45
C TYR A 208 -9.66 -16.94 4.71
N ILE A 209 -9.82 -18.11 4.08
CA ILE A 209 -11.04 -18.47 3.39
C ILE A 209 -11.89 -19.36 4.30
N VAL A 210 -13.04 -18.85 4.71
CA VAL A 210 -14.01 -19.59 5.52
C VAL A 210 -15.04 -20.22 4.61
N SER A 211 -15.16 -21.54 4.67
CA SER A 211 -16.15 -22.28 3.89
C SER A 211 -17.00 -23.19 4.79
N TYR A 212 -18.31 -23.29 4.49
CA TYR A 212 -19.19 -24.19 5.20
C TYR A 212 -19.13 -25.58 4.61
N LYS A 213 -18.98 -26.62 5.47
CA LYS A 213 -19.06 -28.03 5.08
C LYS A 213 -20.33 -28.67 5.59
N LEU A 214 -21.18 -29.10 4.68
CA LEU A 214 -22.47 -29.76 5.03
C LEU A 214 -22.26 -31.12 5.71
N GLU A 215 -21.27 -31.90 5.28
CA GLU A 215 -21.01 -33.25 5.79
C GLU A 215 -20.73 -33.26 7.30
N THR A 216 -20.05 -32.28 7.79
CA THR A 216 -19.70 -32.13 9.21
C THR A 216 -20.56 -31.10 9.92
N GLN A 217 -21.33 -30.29 9.19
CA GLN A 217 -22.08 -29.12 9.68
C GLN A 217 -21.18 -28.11 10.39
N THR A 218 -19.94 -28.02 9.94
CA THR A 218 -18.93 -27.14 10.52
C THR A 218 -18.40 -26.12 9.48
N LEU A 219 -17.85 -25.03 9.98
CA LEU A 219 -17.06 -24.11 9.18
C LEU A 219 -15.59 -24.56 9.19
N GLU A 220 -14.97 -24.58 8.02
CA GLU A 220 -13.52 -24.72 7.88
C GLU A 220 -12.91 -23.38 7.52
N ILE A 221 -11.81 -23.09 8.16
CA ILE A 221 -10.94 -21.97 7.82
C ILE A 221 -9.66 -22.55 7.21
N LYS A 222 -9.28 -22.02 6.04
CA LYS A 222 -8.07 -22.41 5.31
C LYS A 222 -7.21 -21.19 5.08
#